data_52d0e5666d3adbe77e166856d2a1b29a
#
_entry.id   52d0e5666d3adbe77e166856d2a1b29a
#
_cell.length_a   1.000
_cell.length_b   1.000
_cell.length_c   1.000
_cell.angle_alpha   90.00
_cell.angle_beta   90.00
_cell.angle_gamma   90.00
#
_symmetry.space_group_name_H-M   'P 1'
#
loop_
_entity.id
_entity.type
_entity.pdbx_description
1 polymer ?
#
loop_
_entity_poly.entity_id
_entity_poly.type
_entity_poly.pdbx_seq_one_letter_code
_entity_poly.pdbx_strand_id
1 'polypeptide(L)'
;MKILAAIDSFKGSATSEQLNDAALSGILAAYPDLQVQSIPIADGGEGVLDVLAYQENAITKTSLTTDLLGRKLEVPYLLLGDTAVIESAKVIGIDLVDVSPETISRATTYGLGAVVQSAIQAGAKTIIVSLGGTGTSDGGQGFLKSLGTTDLSDVTLIGASDVTNPYYGENGAATIFAAQKGATADQIKQLNQRD
;
A
#
# COMPACT_ATOMS: atom_id res chain seq x y z
N MET A 1 36.24 -5.35 -4.04
CA MET A 1 34.92 -6.00 -4.22
C MET A 1 33.87 -4.95 -3.83
N LYS A 2 32.77 -4.86 -4.60
CA LYS A 2 31.62 -4.00 -4.25
C LYS A 2 30.47 -4.89 -3.80
N ILE A 3 29.78 -4.48 -2.75
CA ILE A 3 28.60 -5.17 -2.21
C ILE A 3 27.43 -4.20 -2.24
N LEU A 4 26.27 -4.64 -2.68
CA LEU A 4 25.00 -3.93 -2.58
C LEU A 4 24.08 -4.72 -1.63
N ALA A 5 23.62 -4.08 -0.57
CA ALA A 5 22.54 -4.57 0.29
C ALA A 5 21.20 -4.00 -0.23
N ALA A 6 20.25 -4.87 -0.54
CA ALA A 6 18.93 -4.52 -1.02
C ALA A 6 17.93 -5.51 -0.41
N ILE A 7 17.52 -5.25 0.83
CA ILE A 7 16.71 -6.13 1.67
C ILE A 7 15.36 -5.47 1.87
N ASP A 8 14.28 -6.18 1.56
CA ASP A 8 12.91 -5.71 1.83
C ASP A 8 12.57 -5.75 3.33
N SER A 9 11.51 -5.08 3.72
CA SER A 9 11.03 -5.04 5.09
C SER A 9 10.66 -6.44 5.62
N PHE A 10 10.89 -6.67 6.92
CA PHE A 10 10.33 -7.82 7.63
C PHE A 10 9.07 -7.36 8.35
N LYS A 11 7.92 -7.68 7.78
CA LYS A 11 6.60 -7.21 8.23
C LYS A 11 6.43 -7.32 9.73
N GLY A 12 6.08 -6.20 10.38
CA GLY A 12 5.90 -6.12 11.84
C GLY A 12 7.20 -6.20 12.67
N SER A 13 8.40 -6.22 12.04
CA SER A 13 9.68 -6.40 12.75
C SER A 13 10.68 -5.29 12.44
N ALA A 14 11.02 -5.08 11.16
CA ALA A 14 12.01 -4.08 10.77
C ALA A 14 11.73 -3.51 9.38
N THR A 15 11.98 -2.22 9.20
CA THR A 15 11.87 -1.57 7.89
C THR A 15 13.01 -2.00 6.96
N SER A 16 12.81 -1.81 5.64
CA SER A 16 13.86 -2.04 4.65
C SER A 16 15.14 -1.27 4.99
N GLU A 17 15.02 0.02 5.38
CA GLU A 17 16.15 0.85 5.78
C GLU A 17 16.91 0.24 6.96
N GLN A 18 16.22 -0.12 8.05
CA GLN A 18 16.83 -0.71 9.24
C GLN A 18 17.61 -2.00 8.93
N LEU A 19 17.06 -2.86 8.08
CA LEU A 19 17.70 -4.11 7.69
C LEU A 19 18.94 -3.87 6.82
N ASN A 20 18.85 -2.94 5.88
CA ASN A 20 19.97 -2.59 5.02
C ASN A 20 21.10 -1.92 5.81
N ASP A 21 20.80 -1.04 6.75
CA ASP A 21 21.78 -0.40 7.63
C ASP A 21 22.46 -1.41 8.59
N ALA A 22 21.70 -2.36 9.11
CA ALA A 22 22.26 -3.43 9.91
C ALA A 22 23.21 -4.32 9.11
N ALA A 23 22.82 -4.67 7.86
CA ALA A 23 23.67 -5.43 6.96
C ALA A 23 24.94 -4.67 6.59
N LEU A 24 24.82 -3.38 6.24
CA LEU A 24 25.95 -2.49 5.94
C LEU A 24 26.93 -2.45 7.13
N SER A 25 26.41 -2.20 8.32
CA SER A 25 27.20 -2.11 9.55
C SER A 25 27.93 -3.41 9.88
N GLY A 26 27.26 -4.55 9.74
CA GLY A 26 27.86 -5.87 9.96
C GLY A 26 28.96 -6.20 8.96
N ILE A 27 28.76 -5.89 7.68
CA ILE A 27 29.76 -6.10 6.64
C ILE A 27 31.01 -5.25 6.87
N LEU A 28 30.82 -3.95 7.16
CA LEU A 28 31.94 -3.02 7.40
C LEU A 28 32.69 -3.32 8.69
N ALA A 29 32.02 -3.86 9.72
CA ALA A 29 32.68 -4.30 10.94
C ALA A 29 33.64 -5.49 10.71
N ALA A 30 33.26 -6.41 9.79
CA ALA A 30 34.08 -7.56 9.45
C ALA A 30 35.14 -7.24 8.38
N TYR A 31 34.81 -6.34 7.45
CA TYR A 31 35.63 -6.00 6.29
C TYR A 31 35.62 -4.48 6.02
N PRO A 32 36.42 -3.69 6.78
CA PRO A 32 36.36 -2.22 6.74
C PRO A 32 36.72 -1.59 5.38
N ASP A 33 37.49 -2.30 4.56
CA ASP A 33 37.97 -1.79 3.26
C ASP A 33 37.02 -2.08 2.10
N LEU A 34 35.88 -2.72 2.36
CA LEU A 34 34.91 -3.00 1.31
C LEU A 34 34.09 -1.77 0.93
N GLN A 35 33.81 -1.62 -0.37
CA GLN A 35 32.83 -0.68 -0.85
C GLN A 35 31.43 -1.31 -0.73
N VAL A 36 30.67 -0.85 0.24
CA VAL A 36 29.31 -1.33 0.48
C VAL A 36 28.33 -0.19 0.25
N GLN A 37 27.23 -0.48 -0.42
CA GLN A 37 26.09 0.42 -0.61
C GLN A 37 24.82 -0.28 -0.12
N SER A 38 23.88 0.49 0.39
CA SER A 38 22.53 0.02 0.69
C SER A 38 21.52 0.77 -0.17
N ILE A 39 20.49 0.04 -0.61
CA ILE A 39 19.34 0.62 -1.32
C ILE A 39 18.09 0.00 -0.69
N PRO A 40 17.26 0.79 -0.01
CA PRO A 40 15.99 0.26 0.47
C PRO A 40 15.11 -0.12 -0.73
N ILE A 41 14.36 -1.20 -0.58
CA ILE A 41 13.43 -1.71 -1.59
C ILE A 41 12.07 -1.99 -0.96
N ALA A 42 11.03 -2.02 -1.78
CA ALA A 42 9.67 -2.42 -1.41
C ALA A 42 9.02 -3.20 -2.55
N ASP A 43 8.20 -4.18 -2.21
CA ASP A 43 7.51 -5.10 -3.14
C ASP A 43 6.19 -4.54 -3.71
N GLY A 44 5.85 -3.27 -3.38
CA GLY A 44 4.55 -2.66 -3.74
C GLY A 44 3.52 -2.73 -2.60
N GLY A 45 3.90 -3.29 -1.45
CA GLY A 45 3.11 -3.28 -0.22
C GLY A 45 3.49 -2.12 0.71
N GLU A 46 3.80 -2.46 1.95
CA GLU A 46 4.27 -1.52 2.97
C GLU A 46 5.68 -0.98 2.64
N GLY A 47 5.91 0.32 2.92
CA GLY A 47 7.22 0.94 2.78
C GLY A 47 7.52 1.53 1.41
N VAL A 48 6.61 1.49 0.45
CA VAL A 48 6.80 2.09 -0.88
C VAL A 48 7.07 3.58 -0.80
N LEU A 49 6.35 4.31 0.05
CA LEU A 49 6.57 5.75 0.21
C LEU A 49 7.95 6.04 0.82
N ASP A 50 8.37 5.23 1.79
CA ASP A 50 9.66 5.41 2.47
C ASP A 50 10.81 5.21 1.48
N VAL A 51 10.74 4.19 0.61
CA VAL A 51 11.73 3.94 -0.46
C VAL A 51 11.75 5.08 -1.47
N LEU A 52 10.60 5.56 -1.91
CA LEU A 52 10.51 6.59 -2.94
C LEU A 52 10.79 8.01 -2.41
N ALA A 53 10.69 8.24 -1.10
CA ALA A 53 11.01 9.53 -0.49
C ALA A 53 12.49 9.92 -0.64
N TYR A 54 13.38 8.97 -0.91
CA TYR A 54 14.80 9.23 -1.20
C TYR A 54 15.05 9.80 -2.60
N GLN A 55 14.04 9.83 -3.46
CA GLN A 55 14.22 10.40 -4.80
C GLN A 55 14.32 11.93 -4.75
N GLU A 56 15.23 12.48 -5.55
CA GLU A 56 15.32 13.92 -5.73
C GLU A 56 13.96 14.46 -6.23
N ASN A 57 13.49 15.54 -5.59
CA ASN A 57 12.21 16.19 -5.86
C ASN A 57 10.96 15.44 -5.34
N ALA A 58 11.09 14.43 -4.50
CA ALA A 58 9.94 13.86 -3.79
C ALA A 58 9.39 14.86 -2.76
N ILE A 59 8.11 15.19 -2.87
CA ILE A 59 7.42 16.06 -1.92
C ILE A 59 6.37 15.24 -1.18
N THR A 60 6.52 15.13 0.14
CA THR A 60 5.50 14.52 0.97
C THR A 60 4.33 15.49 1.15
N LYS A 61 3.14 15.03 0.82
CA LYS A 61 1.86 15.69 1.07
C LYS A 61 1.06 14.85 2.06
N THR A 62 0.10 15.46 2.73
CA THR A 62 -0.83 14.77 3.61
C THR A 62 -2.27 14.97 3.14
N SER A 63 -3.10 13.96 3.38
CA SER A 63 -4.54 13.99 3.11
C SER A 63 -5.31 13.60 4.35
N LEU A 64 -6.34 14.35 4.67
CA LEU A 64 -7.33 13.99 5.69
C LEU A 64 -8.34 13.05 5.04
N THR A 65 -8.49 11.86 5.61
CA THR A 65 -9.38 10.82 5.11
C THR A 65 -9.97 9.99 6.24
N THR A 66 -10.44 8.79 5.92
CA THR A 66 -10.84 7.78 6.90
C THR A 66 -10.10 6.47 6.65
N ASP A 67 -9.89 5.70 7.71
CA ASP A 67 -9.43 4.32 7.58
C ASP A 67 -10.53 3.38 7.04
N LEU A 68 -10.20 2.09 6.99
CA LEU A 68 -11.11 1.06 6.47
C LEU A 68 -12.39 0.85 7.32
N LEU A 69 -12.46 1.39 8.54
CA LEU A 69 -13.65 1.36 9.42
C LEU A 69 -14.35 2.73 9.53
N GLY A 70 -13.92 3.74 8.77
CA GLY A 70 -14.51 5.07 8.76
C GLY A 70 -13.99 6.00 9.87
N ARG A 71 -12.93 5.64 10.60
CA ARG A 71 -12.30 6.50 11.60
C ARG A 71 -11.41 7.54 10.92
N LYS A 72 -11.43 8.78 11.40
CA LYS A 72 -10.60 9.87 10.85
C LYS A 72 -9.11 9.49 10.87
N LEU A 73 -8.45 9.77 9.77
CA LEU A 73 -7.06 9.45 9.56
C LEU A 73 -6.40 10.55 8.72
N GLU A 74 -5.15 10.89 9.06
CA GLU A 74 -4.28 11.72 8.24
C GLU A 74 -3.19 10.83 7.68
N VAL A 75 -3.01 10.82 6.35
CA VAL A 75 -2.08 9.92 5.68
C VAL A 75 -1.16 10.67 4.74
N PRO A 76 0.13 10.29 4.67
CA PRO A 76 1.05 10.81 3.68
C PRO A 76 0.81 10.18 2.31
N TYR A 77 1.14 10.95 1.27
CA TYR A 77 1.41 10.47 -0.07
C TYR A 77 2.57 11.27 -0.68
N LEU A 78 3.23 10.73 -1.68
CA LEU A 78 4.33 11.42 -2.36
C LEU A 78 3.86 12.06 -3.65
N LEU A 79 4.40 13.24 -3.95
CA LEU A 79 4.28 13.91 -5.23
C LEU A 79 5.67 14.00 -5.85
N LEU A 80 5.82 13.42 -7.04
CA LEU A 80 7.04 13.38 -7.85
C LEU A 80 6.71 14.08 -9.19
N GLY A 81 6.91 15.39 -9.24
CA GLY A 81 6.46 16.20 -10.37
C GLY A 81 4.93 16.19 -10.46
N ASP A 82 4.36 15.65 -11.54
CA ASP A 82 2.93 15.47 -11.75
C ASP A 82 2.44 14.03 -11.46
N THR A 83 3.28 13.20 -10.85
CA THR A 83 2.93 11.83 -10.44
C THR A 83 2.77 11.76 -8.93
N ALA A 84 1.61 11.33 -8.47
CA ALA A 84 1.37 11.01 -7.06
C ALA A 84 1.53 9.51 -6.81
N VAL A 85 2.17 9.16 -5.69
CA VAL A 85 2.25 7.77 -5.21
C VAL A 85 1.52 7.66 -3.88
N ILE A 86 0.57 6.74 -3.80
CA ILE A 86 -0.27 6.49 -2.63
C ILE A 86 -0.06 5.04 -2.19
N GLU A 87 0.29 4.85 -0.94
CA GLU A 87 0.41 3.54 -0.32
C GLU A 87 -0.93 3.16 0.34
N SER A 88 -1.65 2.20 -0.26
CA SER A 88 -2.98 1.81 0.23
C SER A 88 -2.94 1.25 1.66
N ALA A 89 -1.86 0.60 2.06
CA ALA A 89 -1.67 0.08 3.42
C ALA A 89 -1.73 1.18 4.49
N LYS A 90 -1.31 2.40 4.18
CA LYS A 90 -1.40 3.53 5.12
C LYS A 90 -2.83 4.07 5.28
N VAL A 91 -3.75 3.74 4.37
CA VAL A 91 -5.15 4.19 4.38
C VAL A 91 -6.10 3.08 4.83
N ILE A 92 -5.95 1.90 4.23
CA ILE A 92 -6.85 0.75 4.39
C ILE A 92 -6.08 -0.52 4.76
N GLY A 93 -4.97 -0.34 5.48
CA GLY A 93 -4.07 -1.43 5.88
C GLY A 93 -4.70 -2.41 6.85
N ILE A 94 -4.28 -3.67 6.77
CA ILE A 94 -4.71 -4.72 7.69
C ILE A 94 -4.21 -4.43 9.12
N ASP A 95 -3.05 -3.80 9.25
CA ASP A 95 -2.42 -3.48 10.53
C ASP A 95 -3.07 -2.29 11.27
N LEU A 96 -4.00 -1.58 10.61
CA LEU A 96 -4.76 -0.49 11.24
C LEU A 96 -5.90 -1.00 12.14
N VAL A 97 -6.20 -2.29 12.13
CA VAL A 97 -7.37 -2.86 12.80
C VAL A 97 -7.09 -4.23 13.39
N ASP A 98 -7.86 -4.59 14.41
CA ASP A 98 -7.92 -5.98 14.88
C ASP A 98 -8.66 -6.83 13.85
N VAL A 99 -7.99 -7.85 13.35
CA VAL A 99 -8.51 -8.76 12.32
C VAL A 99 -9.62 -9.64 12.90
N SER A 100 -10.81 -9.56 12.35
CA SER A 100 -11.96 -10.36 12.79
C SER A 100 -13.03 -10.48 11.70
N PRO A 101 -13.99 -11.44 11.83
CA PRO A 101 -15.13 -11.56 10.93
C PRO A 101 -16.02 -10.30 10.89
N GLU A 102 -16.10 -9.56 11.99
CA GLU A 102 -16.84 -8.30 12.04
C GLU A 102 -16.09 -7.21 11.28
N THR A 103 -14.78 -7.10 11.50
CA THR A 103 -13.92 -6.11 10.85
C THR A 103 -14.01 -6.23 9.34
N ILE A 104 -13.78 -7.42 8.77
CA ILE A 104 -13.79 -7.61 7.31
C ILE A 104 -15.16 -7.34 6.69
N SER A 105 -16.26 -7.61 7.41
CA SER A 105 -17.61 -7.35 6.90
C SER A 105 -17.95 -5.87 6.77
N ARG A 106 -17.25 -5.00 7.51
CA ARG A 106 -17.44 -3.55 7.56
C ARG A 106 -16.36 -2.77 6.84
N ALA A 107 -15.22 -3.41 6.61
CA ALA A 107 -14.05 -2.79 6.01
C ALA A 107 -14.34 -2.28 4.60
N THR A 108 -13.95 -1.07 4.30
CA THR A 108 -14.19 -0.40 3.02
C THR A 108 -12.97 0.32 2.50
N THR A 109 -12.84 0.37 1.18
CA THR A 109 -11.82 1.17 0.48
C THR A 109 -12.17 2.65 0.36
N TYR A 110 -13.24 3.12 1.03
CA TYR A 110 -13.77 4.49 0.87
C TYR A 110 -12.72 5.58 1.07
N GLY A 111 -11.92 5.48 2.14
CA GLY A 111 -10.93 6.49 2.47
C GLY A 111 -9.84 6.68 1.39
N LEU A 112 -9.54 5.66 0.62
CA LEU A 112 -8.54 5.71 -0.46
C LEU A 112 -8.95 6.69 -1.57
N GLY A 113 -10.25 6.79 -1.88
CA GLY A 113 -10.75 7.72 -2.89
C GLY A 113 -10.52 9.20 -2.51
N ALA A 114 -10.64 9.54 -1.23
CA ALA A 114 -10.36 10.90 -0.75
C ALA A 114 -8.87 11.27 -0.92
N VAL A 115 -7.95 10.31 -0.74
CA VAL A 115 -6.52 10.55 -0.96
C VAL A 115 -6.23 10.78 -2.45
N VAL A 116 -6.87 10.01 -3.34
CA VAL A 116 -6.78 10.22 -4.80
C VAL A 116 -7.29 11.60 -5.18
N GLN A 117 -8.44 12.03 -4.65
CA GLN A 117 -8.97 13.38 -4.89
C GLN A 117 -8.00 14.47 -4.40
N SER A 118 -7.38 14.28 -3.23
CA SER A 118 -6.36 15.20 -2.71
C SER A 118 -5.15 15.30 -3.64
N ALA A 119 -4.70 14.17 -4.19
CA ALA A 119 -3.59 14.15 -5.15
C ALA A 119 -3.95 14.88 -6.46
N ILE A 120 -5.17 14.71 -6.98
CA ILE A 120 -5.67 15.44 -8.16
C ILE A 120 -5.69 16.95 -7.88
N GLN A 121 -6.21 17.36 -6.73
CA GLN A 121 -6.24 18.77 -6.31
C GLN A 121 -4.84 19.36 -6.16
N ALA A 122 -3.84 18.55 -5.81
CA ALA A 122 -2.45 18.94 -5.75
C ALA A 122 -1.77 19.02 -7.14
N GLY A 123 -2.49 18.71 -8.21
CA GLY A 123 -2.03 18.83 -9.61
C GLY A 123 -1.47 17.53 -10.20
N ALA A 124 -1.65 16.38 -9.53
CA ALA A 124 -1.22 15.10 -10.08
C ALA A 124 -2.04 14.72 -11.32
N LYS A 125 -1.34 14.30 -12.37
CA LYS A 125 -1.91 13.76 -13.63
C LYS A 125 -1.77 12.24 -13.70
N THR A 126 -0.76 11.70 -13.05
CA THR A 126 -0.59 10.26 -12.88
C THR A 126 -0.67 9.93 -11.40
N ILE A 127 -1.49 8.94 -11.05
CA ILE A 127 -1.64 8.48 -9.66
C ILE A 127 -1.37 7.00 -9.61
N ILE A 128 -0.33 6.63 -8.89
CA ILE A 128 0.06 5.23 -8.65
C ILE A 128 -0.41 4.86 -7.26
N VAL A 129 -1.25 3.83 -7.15
CA VAL A 129 -1.71 3.28 -5.88
C VAL A 129 -1.10 1.92 -5.71
N SER A 130 -0.25 1.74 -4.71
CA SER A 130 0.25 0.41 -4.34
C SER A 130 -0.83 -0.36 -3.60
N LEU A 131 -1.06 -1.63 -3.96
CA LEU A 131 -2.23 -2.41 -3.53
C LEU A 131 -1.92 -3.50 -2.51
N GLY A 132 -0.68 -3.58 -1.99
CA GLY A 132 -0.30 -4.54 -0.96
C GLY A 132 -0.80 -4.17 0.45
N GLY A 133 -0.84 -5.14 1.37
CA GLY A 133 -1.08 -4.92 2.80
C GLY A 133 -2.50 -4.48 3.20
N THR A 134 -3.51 -4.60 2.31
CA THR A 134 -4.87 -4.11 2.57
C THR A 134 -5.70 -5.01 3.49
N GLY A 135 -6.53 -4.41 4.36
CA GLY A 135 -7.46 -5.09 5.27
C GLY A 135 -8.89 -5.22 4.75
N THR A 136 -9.16 -4.81 3.50
CA THR A 136 -10.50 -4.80 2.91
C THR A 136 -10.70 -5.94 1.91
N SER A 137 -11.96 -6.29 1.64
CA SER A 137 -12.39 -7.20 0.57
C SER A 137 -13.68 -6.71 -0.08
N ASP A 138 -13.86 -5.38 -0.19
CA ASP A 138 -15.04 -4.76 -0.78
C ASP A 138 -14.99 -4.62 -2.31
N GLY A 139 -13.93 -5.16 -2.95
CA GLY A 139 -13.75 -5.10 -4.41
C GLY A 139 -13.58 -3.69 -4.97
N GLY A 140 -13.17 -2.74 -4.15
CA GLY A 140 -13.01 -1.35 -4.55
C GLY A 140 -14.32 -0.55 -4.61
N GLN A 141 -15.44 -1.12 -4.16
CA GLN A 141 -16.74 -0.43 -4.18
C GLN A 141 -16.73 0.87 -3.37
N GLY A 142 -16.10 0.85 -2.18
CA GLY A 142 -15.93 2.06 -1.38
C GLY A 142 -15.11 3.13 -2.09
N PHE A 143 -14.04 2.73 -2.76
CA PHE A 143 -13.19 3.62 -3.55
C PHE A 143 -13.97 4.32 -4.66
N LEU A 144 -14.70 3.56 -5.47
CA LEU A 144 -15.54 4.12 -6.55
C LEU A 144 -16.63 5.05 -5.99
N LYS A 145 -17.25 4.68 -4.87
CA LYS A 145 -18.24 5.53 -4.20
C LYS A 145 -17.63 6.83 -3.70
N SER A 146 -16.41 6.80 -3.17
CA SER A 146 -15.69 7.99 -2.69
C SER A 146 -15.28 8.91 -3.83
N LEU A 147 -14.83 8.37 -4.96
CA LEU A 147 -14.53 9.16 -6.15
C LEU A 147 -15.78 9.86 -6.71
N GLY A 148 -16.95 9.20 -6.63
CA GLY A 148 -18.23 9.78 -7.06
C GLY A 148 -18.18 10.32 -8.50
N THR A 149 -18.38 11.64 -8.64
CA THR A 149 -18.35 12.35 -9.94
C THR A 149 -17.02 13.06 -10.21
N THR A 150 -15.94 12.68 -9.52
CA THR A 150 -14.60 13.25 -9.77
C THR A 150 -14.22 13.04 -11.24
N ASP A 151 -13.87 14.12 -11.91
CA ASP A 151 -13.41 14.05 -13.30
C ASP A 151 -12.00 13.42 -13.35
N LEU A 152 -11.89 12.31 -14.05
CA LEU A 152 -10.64 11.56 -14.25
C LEU A 152 -10.18 11.60 -15.72
N SER A 153 -10.78 12.43 -16.58
CA SER A 153 -10.48 12.47 -18.01
C SER A 153 -9.01 12.78 -18.32
N ASP A 154 -8.39 13.62 -17.50
CA ASP A 154 -6.98 14.02 -17.62
C ASP A 154 -6.07 13.31 -16.62
N VAL A 155 -6.55 12.25 -15.97
CA VAL A 155 -5.82 11.53 -14.91
C VAL A 155 -5.59 10.08 -15.32
N THR A 156 -4.33 9.65 -15.25
CA THR A 156 -3.97 8.23 -15.37
C THR A 156 -3.91 7.62 -13.98
N LEU A 157 -4.80 6.64 -13.71
CA LEU A 157 -4.81 5.89 -12.45
C LEU A 157 -4.19 4.51 -12.66
N ILE A 158 -3.15 4.19 -11.90
CA ILE A 158 -2.39 2.95 -11.99
C ILE A 158 -2.46 2.21 -10.66
N GLY A 159 -2.92 0.96 -10.68
CA GLY A 159 -2.79 0.04 -9.55
C GLY A 159 -1.48 -0.72 -9.66
N ALA A 160 -0.58 -0.56 -8.68
CA ALA A 160 0.65 -1.34 -8.59
C ALA A 160 0.41 -2.56 -7.68
N SER A 161 0.48 -3.76 -8.27
CA SER A 161 0.23 -5.03 -7.59
C SER A 161 1.23 -6.08 -8.06
N ASP A 162 1.70 -6.89 -7.13
CA ASP A 162 2.59 -8.03 -7.35
C ASP A 162 1.84 -9.37 -7.47
N VAL A 163 0.51 -9.37 -7.35
CA VAL A 163 -0.34 -10.55 -7.44
C VAL A 163 -1.14 -10.56 -8.74
N THR A 164 -1.38 -11.77 -9.27
CA THR A 164 -2.11 -12.00 -10.52
C THR A 164 -3.45 -12.72 -10.32
N ASN A 165 -3.89 -12.83 -9.06
CA ASN A 165 -5.14 -13.50 -8.72
C ASN A 165 -6.34 -12.79 -9.35
N PRO A 166 -7.29 -13.52 -9.96
CA PRO A 166 -8.53 -12.95 -10.46
C PRO A 166 -9.39 -12.44 -9.30
N TYR A 167 -10.42 -11.65 -9.65
CA TYR A 167 -11.31 -11.10 -8.64
C TYR A 167 -12.12 -12.20 -7.91
N TYR A 168 -12.62 -13.20 -8.64
CA TYR A 168 -13.45 -14.28 -8.11
C TYR A 168 -12.97 -15.67 -8.61
N GLY A 169 -13.55 -16.74 -8.05
CA GLY A 169 -13.26 -18.13 -8.39
C GLY A 169 -12.34 -18.82 -7.39
N GLU A 170 -11.89 -20.03 -7.72
CA GLU A 170 -11.04 -20.85 -6.83
C GLU A 170 -9.72 -20.17 -6.47
N ASN A 171 -9.14 -19.42 -7.41
CA ASN A 171 -7.94 -18.62 -7.23
C ASN A 171 -8.25 -17.12 -7.04
N GLY A 172 -9.51 -16.78 -6.76
CA GLY A 172 -9.97 -15.42 -6.60
C GLY A 172 -9.42 -14.74 -5.33
N ALA A 173 -9.37 -13.41 -5.34
CA ALA A 173 -8.84 -12.61 -4.25
C ALA A 173 -9.51 -12.93 -2.90
N ALA A 174 -10.83 -13.16 -2.86
CA ALA A 174 -11.53 -13.55 -1.63
C ALA A 174 -11.10 -14.93 -1.14
N THR A 175 -10.97 -15.92 -2.02
CA THR A 175 -10.56 -17.28 -1.68
C THR A 175 -9.15 -17.31 -1.08
N ILE A 176 -8.24 -16.57 -1.66
CA ILE A 176 -6.81 -16.61 -1.28
C ILE A 176 -6.50 -15.71 -0.09
N PHE A 177 -7.09 -14.49 -0.05
CA PHE A 177 -6.64 -13.45 0.88
C PHE A 177 -7.65 -13.09 1.98
N ALA A 178 -8.94 -13.48 1.89
CA ALA A 178 -9.91 -13.00 2.86
C ALA A 178 -9.74 -13.67 4.24
N ALA A 179 -9.24 -14.90 4.31
CA ALA A 179 -8.99 -15.60 5.58
C ALA A 179 -7.99 -14.83 6.48
N GLN A 180 -6.89 -14.34 5.92
CA GLN A 180 -5.90 -13.54 6.66
C GLN A 180 -6.46 -12.19 7.14
N LYS A 181 -7.55 -11.71 6.52
CA LYS A 181 -8.28 -10.49 6.89
C LYS A 181 -9.43 -10.76 7.87
N GLY A 182 -9.53 -11.99 8.39
CA GLY A 182 -10.50 -12.40 9.41
C GLY A 182 -11.79 -13.01 8.88
N ALA A 183 -11.94 -13.27 7.58
CA ALA A 183 -13.14 -13.86 7.04
C ALA A 183 -13.31 -15.31 7.49
N THR A 184 -14.54 -15.66 7.88
CA THR A 184 -14.97 -17.06 8.03
C THR A 184 -15.13 -17.75 6.66
N ALA A 185 -15.18 -19.08 6.66
CA ALA A 185 -15.40 -19.85 5.42
C ALA A 185 -16.71 -19.44 4.68
N ASP A 186 -17.76 -19.11 5.43
CA ASP A 186 -19.03 -18.67 4.84
C ASP A 186 -18.93 -17.25 4.27
N GLN A 187 -18.21 -16.35 4.94
CA GLN A 187 -17.92 -15.01 4.40
C GLN A 187 -17.07 -15.08 3.13
N ILE A 188 -16.08 -15.97 3.06
CA ILE A 188 -15.27 -16.18 1.86
C ILE A 188 -16.16 -16.60 0.67
N LYS A 189 -17.10 -17.55 0.91
CA LYS A 189 -18.06 -17.94 -0.13
C LYS A 189 -18.93 -16.78 -0.60
N GLN A 190 -19.42 -15.95 0.34
CA GLN A 190 -20.23 -14.77 0.02
C GLN A 190 -19.43 -13.72 -0.77
N LEU A 191 -18.20 -13.43 -0.35
CA LEU A 191 -17.31 -12.49 -1.03
C LEU A 191 -16.97 -12.95 -2.46
N ASN A 192 -16.84 -14.28 -2.66
CA ASN A 192 -16.54 -14.87 -3.97
C ASN A 192 -17.75 -14.95 -4.90
N GLN A 193 -18.97 -14.62 -4.43
CA GLN A 193 -20.23 -14.64 -5.19
C GLN A 193 -20.79 -13.24 -5.44
N ARG A 194 -20.11 -12.18 -4.97
CA ARG A 194 -20.53 -10.79 -5.24
C ARG A 194 -20.31 -10.47 -6.71
N ASP A 195 -21.40 -10.14 -7.39
CA ASP A 195 -21.43 -9.59 -8.73
C ASP A 195 -20.97 -8.13 -8.76
#